data_1380383cbf45b3a039e4d771a7061782
#
_entry.id   1380383cbf45b3a039e4d771a7061782
#
_cell.length_a   1.000
_cell.length_b   1.000
_cell.length_c   1.000
_cell.angle_alpha   90.00
_cell.angle_beta   90.00
_cell.angle_gamma   90.00
#
_symmetry.space_group_name_H-M   'P 1'
#
loop_
_entity.id
_entity.type
_entity.pdbx_description
1 polymer ?
#
loop_
_entity_poly.entity_id
_entity_poly.type
_entity_poly.pdbx_seq_one_letter_code
_entity_poly.pdbx_strand_id
1 'polypeptide(L)'
;FWRTHHRGHRNWLALLLFVLCSVNSWPLRMVKGTVVGTTDTLREMQRYKQLSQHGADNWKILPGVPLYDTIVIVTGESVRRDYMSVYGYPVPTTPWLNTAPGLFIDGYTSTAASTVPSLSRTLIYDYEQNPDSGNNVVALAAKAGYSTWWIS
;
A
#
# COMPACT_ATOMS: atom_id res chain seq x y z
N PHE A 1 16.73 64.59 11.34
CA PHE A 1 17.62 63.39 11.29
C PHE A 1 17.00 62.14 11.90
N TRP A 2 15.81 62.20 12.49
CA TRP A 2 15.20 61.06 13.23
C TRP A 2 14.16 60.26 12.43
N ARG A 3 13.82 60.67 11.22
CA ARG A 3 12.72 60.03 10.45
C ARG A 3 13.11 58.87 9.54
N THR A 4 14.37 58.61 9.33
CA THR A 4 14.83 57.61 8.35
C THR A 4 15.09 56.23 8.95
N HIS A 5 15.39 56.14 10.25
CA HIS A 5 15.71 54.85 10.89
C HIS A 5 14.49 53.94 11.13
N HIS A 6 13.30 54.50 11.33
CA HIS A 6 12.09 53.73 11.56
C HIS A 6 11.47 53.10 10.30
N ARG A 7 11.82 53.62 9.12
CA ARG A 7 11.30 53.05 7.85
C ARG A 7 11.95 51.70 7.52
N GLY A 8 13.21 51.50 7.83
CA GLY A 8 13.91 50.23 7.57
C GLY A 8 13.33 49.07 8.38
N HIS A 9 13.15 49.25 9.69
CA HIS A 9 12.59 48.18 10.55
C HIS A 9 11.13 47.83 10.22
N ARG A 10 10.32 48.79 9.81
CA ARG A 10 8.93 48.57 9.41
C ARG A 10 8.82 47.81 8.12
N ASN A 11 9.69 48.07 7.17
CA ASN A 11 9.74 47.33 5.92
C ASN A 11 10.23 45.88 6.13
N TRP A 12 11.17 45.68 7.04
CA TRP A 12 11.68 44.34 7.39
C TRP A 12 10.62 43.50 8.09
N LEU A 13 9.86 44.08 9.03
CA LEU A 13 8.72 43.43 9.68
C LEU A 13 7.61 43.12 8.70
N ALA A 14 7.31 44.00 7.75
CA ALA A 14 6.33 43.73 6.70
C ALA A 14 6.78 42.59 5.77
N LEU A 15 8.07 42.54 5.43
CA LEU A 15 8.64 41.46 4.61
C LEU A 15 8.66 40.14 5.36
N LEU A 16 8.96 40.14 6.64
CA LEU A 16 8.93 38.98 7.51
C LEU A 16 7.51 38.41 7.66
N LEU A 17 6.52 39.29 7.88
CA LEU A 17 5.10 38.94 7.93
C LEU A 17 4.62 38.38 6.58
N PHE A 18 5.02 39.00 5.48
CA PHE A 18 4.70 38.49 4.14
C PHE A 18 5.28 37.12 3.88
N VAL A 19 6.53 36.88 4.26
CA VAL A 19 7.17 35.57 4.15
C VAL A 19 6.46 34.56 5.03
N LEU A 20 6.14 34.86 6.29
CA LEU A 20 5.42 34.00 7.21
C LEU A 20 4.01 33.64 6.68
N CYS A 21 3.27 34.60 6.16
CA CYS A 21 1.97 34.39 5.55
C CYS A 21 2.07 33.56 4.26
N SER A 22 3.13 33.77 3.47
CA SER A 22 3.36 33.05 2.22
C SER A 22 3.72 31.58 2.47
N VAL A 23 4.50 31.27 3.51
CA VAL A 23 4.89 29.90 3.85
C VAL A 23 3.69 29.02 4.19
N ASN A 24 2.62 29.59 4.73
CA ASN A 24 1.38 28.90 5.05
C ASN A 24 0.28 29.04 4.00
N SER A 25 0.59 29.65 2.85
CA SER A 25 -0.37 29.89 1.78
C SER A 25 -0.74 28.59 1.05
N TRP A 26 -1.98 28.49 0.58
CA TRP A 26 -2.48 27.34 -0.18
C TRP A 26 -1.61 26.95 -1.38
N PRO A 27 -1.05 27.86 -2.21
CA PRO A 27 -0.19 27.49 -3.32
C PRO A 27 1.09 26.74 -2.89
N LEU A 28 1.73 27.19 -1.80
CA LEU A 28 2.94 26.54 -1.30
C LEU A 28 2.64 25.16 -0.69
N ARG A 29 1.48 24.99 -0.07
CA ARG A 29 1.03 23.67 0.39
C ARG A 29 0.80 22.73 -0.78
N MET A 30 0.21 23.20 -1.88
CA MET A 30 0.04 22.42 -3.11
C MET A 30 1.39 22.01 -3.70
N VAL A 31 2.32 22.95 -3.85
CA VAL A 31 3.65 22.65 -4.37
C VAL A 31 4.36 21.61 -3.48
N LYS A 32 4.35 21.81 -2.17
CA LYS A 32 4.92 20.84 -1.21
C LYS A 32 4.24 19.47 -1.35
N GLY A 33 2.91 19.43 -1.39
CA GLY A 33 2.16 18.18 -1.55
C GLY A 33 2.48 17.47 -2.85
N THR A 34 2.61 18.19 -3.95
CA THR A 34 3.00 17.62 -5.25
C THR A 34 4.43 17.08 -5.22
N VAL A 35 5.38 17.85 -4.67
CA VAL A 35 6.78 17.40 -4.57
C VAL A 35 6.89 16.16 -3.67
N VAL A 36 6.25 16.16 -2.51
CA VAL A 36 6.25 15.00 -1.60
C VAL A 36 5.58 13.81 -2.28
N GLY A 37 4.40 14.00 -2.88
CA GLY A 37 3.69 12.92 -3.56
C GLY A 37 4.49 12.32 -4.73
N THR A 38 5.17 13.15 -5.54
CA THR A 38 6.02 12.64 -6.63
C THR A 38 7.24 11.90 -6.12
N THR A 39 7.89 12.39 -5.05
CA THR A 39 9.05 11.68 -4.46
C THR A 39 8.65 10.35 -3.85
N ASP A 40 7.50 10.27 -3.20
CA ASP A 40 6.99 9.03 -2.62
C ASP A 40 6.61 8.02 -3.72
N THR A 41 5.95 8.47 -4.79
CA THR A 41 5.66 7.63 -5.96
C THR A 41 6.93 7.09 -6.61
N LEU A 42 7.97 7.92 -6.78
CA LEU A 42 9.24 7.48 -7.34
C LEU A 42 9.95 6.47 -6.43
N ARG A 43 9.91 6.66 -5.12
CA ARG A 43 10.46 5.69 -4.14
C ARG A 43 9.70 4.36 -4.20
N GLU A 44 8.38 4.40 -4.29
CA GLU A 44 7.57 3.19 -4.48
C GLU A 44 7.91 2.49 -5.79
N MET A 45 8.01 3.21 -6.91
CA MET A 45 8.44 2.62 -8.19
C MET A 45 9.84 1.99 -8.13
N GLN A 46 10.78 2.62 -7.41
CA GLN A 46 12.11 2.03 -7.19
C GLN A 46 12.02 0.76 -6.35
N ARG A 47 11.22 0.75 -5.28
CA ARG A 47 10.94 -0.45 -4.50
C ARG A 47 10.33 -1.56 -5.37
N TYR A 48 9.36 -1.23 -6.23
CA TYR A 48 8.78 -2.22 -7.16
C TYR A 48 9.84 -2.82 -8.09
N LYS A 49 10.72 -1.99 -8.65
CA LYS A 49 11.82 -2.48 -9.50
C LYS A 49 12.78 -3.38 -8.70
N GLN A 50 13.07 -3.03 -7.49
CA GLN A 50 13.86 -3.88 -6.60
C GLN A 50 13.13 -5.19 -6.31
N LEU A 51 11.88 -5.18 -5.91
CA LEU A 51 11.06 -6.37 -5.70
C LEU A 51 10.92 -7.26 -6.94
N SER A 52 10.96 -6.71 -8.15
CA SER A 52 10.91 -7.48 -9.40
C SER A 52 12.24 -8.13 -9.82
N GLN A 53 13.35 -7.74 -9.21
CA GLN A 53 14.70 -8.26 -9.53
C GLN A 53 15.14 -9.38 -8.58
N HIS A 54 14.20 -9.96 -7.82
CA HIS A 54 14.53 -10.71 -6.62
C HIS A 54 14.94 -12.14 -6.85
N GLY A 55 15.79 -12.52 -5.90
CA GLY A 55 16.53 -13.72 -5.81
C GLY A 55 15.69 -15.01 -5.88
N ALA A 56 16.37 -16.10 -6.12
CA ALA A 56 15.78 -17.44 -6.11
C ALA A 56 15.03 -17.68 -4.80
N ASP A 57 13.85 -18.31 -4.90
CA ASP A 57 13.14 -18.78 -3.73
C ASP A 57 13.95 -19.89 -3.01
N ASN A 58 13.77 -19.96 -1.71
CA ASN A 58 14.41 -20.99 -0.86
C ASN A 58 13.40 -22.07 -0.43
N TRP A 59 12.24 -22.15 -1.09
CA TRP A 59 11.23 -23.13 -0.75
C TRP A 59 11.73 -24.57 -0.87
N LYS A 60 11.51 -25.35 0.17
CA LYS A 60 11.71 -26.80 0.17
C LYS A 60 10.37 -27.46 0.21
N ILE A 61 10.00 -28.11 -0.89
CA ILE A 61 8.74 -28.84 -0.97
C ILE A 61 8.91 -30.22 -0.35
N LEU A 62 8.07 -30.52 0.62
CA LEU A 62 7.98 -31.89 1.16
C LEU A 62 7.23 -32.78 0.19
N PRO A 63 7.63 -34.05 0.07
CA PRO A 63 6.88 -34.99 -0.77
C PRO A 63 5.46 -35.17 -0.23
N GLY A 64 4.48 -35.04 -1.11
CA GLY A 64 3.07 -35.16 -0.77
C GLY A 64 2.21 -35.14 -2.01
N VAL A 65 0.96 -35.58 -1.88
CA VAL A 65 -0.04 -35.49 -2.94
C VAL A 65 -0.81 -34.17 -2.74
N PRO A 66 -0.99 -33.35 -3.79
CA PRO A 66 -1.82 -32.16 -3.71
C PRO A 66 -3.24 -32.52 -3.25
N LEU A 67 -3.75 -31.79 -2.27
CA LEU A 67 -5.10 -31.98 -1.77
C LEU A 67 -6.15 -31.42 -2.74
N TYR A 68 -5.79 -30.41 -3.52
CA TYR A 68 -6.65 -29.72 -4.47
C TYR A 68 -5.97 -29.60 -5.82
N ASP A 69 -6.72 -29.81 -6.89
CA ASP A 69 -6.23 -29.68 -8.28
C ASP A 69 -6.13 -28.20 -8.69
N THR A 70 -6.98 -27.36 -8.12
CA THR A 70 -7.06 -25.91 -8.43
C THR A 70 -7.23 -25.11 -7.16
N ILE A 71 -6.42 -24.07 -7.03
CA ILE A 71 -6.49 -23.09 -5.94
C ILE A 71 -6.67 -21.72 -6.57
N VAL A 72 -7.72 -21.00 -6.15
CA VAL A 72 -7.98 -19.63 -6.59
C VAL A 72 -7.86 -18.69 -5.40
N ILE A 73 -6.97 -17.72 -5.50
CA ILE A 73 -6.81 -16.66 -4.50
C ILE A 73 -7.36 -15.37 -5.10
N VAL A 74 -8.40 -14.82 -4.49
CA VAL A 74 -9.00 -13.53 -4.90
C VAL A 74 -8.66 -12.49 -3.86
N THR A 75 -7.92 -11.47 -4.26
CA THR A 75 -7.56 -10.36 -3.40
C THR A 75 -8.40 -9.14 -3.76
N GLY A 76 -9.19 -8.66 -2.81
CA GLY A 76 -9.98 -7.44 -2.97
C GLY A 76 -9.09 -6.19 -2.80
N GLU A 77 -9.44 -5.12 -3.53
CA GLU A 77 -8.76 -3.83 -3.45
C GLU A 77 -9.75 -2.74 -3.02
N SER A 78 -9.29 -1.82 -2.15
CA SER A 78 -10.08 -0.67 -1.67
C SER A 78 -11.44 -1.02 -1.08
N VAL A 79 -11.56 -2.21 -0.49
CA VAL A 79 -12.80 -2.72 0.12
C VAL A 79 -12.74 -2.57 1.63
N ARG A 80 -13.78 -1.94 2.20
CA ARG A 80 -13.97 -1.87 3.64
C ARG A 80 -15.03 -2.87 4.08
N ARG A 81 -14.70 -3.64 5.11
CA ARG A 81 -15.61 -4.61 5.74
C ARG A 81 -16.96 -3.99 6.11
N ASP A 82 -16.95 -2.77 6.66
CA ASP A 82 -18.15 -2.06 7.12
C ASP A 82 -19.16 -1.77 6.01
N TYR A 83 -18.75 -1.83 4.75
CA TYR A 83 -19.59 -1.64 3.57
C TYR A 83 -19.95 -2.94 2.84
N MET A 84 -19.65 -4.09 3.45
CA MET A 84 -19.98 -5.41 2.88
C MET A 84 -21.23 -5.96 3.54
N SER A 85 -22.27 -6.28 2.75
CA SER A 85 -23.53 -6.80 3.29
C SER A 85 -23.40 -8.15 3.97
N VAL A 86 -22.42 -8.97 3.60
CA VAL A 86 -22.12 -10.23 4.27
C VAL A 86 -21.69 -10.03 5.73
N TYR A 87 -21.23 -8.86 6.09
CA TYR A 87 -20.89 -8.46 7.46
C TYR A 87 -21.90 -7.50 8.11
N GLY A 88 -23.10 -7.40 7.53
CA GLY A 88 -24.22 -6.65 8.13
C GLY A 88 -24.42 -5.24 7.59
N TYR A 89 -23.74 -4.84 6.51
CA TYR A 89 -24.06 -3.57 5.87
C TYR A 89 -25.49 -3.61 5.27
N PRO A 90 -26.32 -2.55 5.48
CA PRO A 90 -27.73 -2.61 5.13
C PRO A 90 -28.03 -2.60 3.62
N VAL A 91 -27.06 -2.15 2.80
CA VAL A 91 -27.19 -2.17 1.34
C VAL A 91 -26.57 -3.46 0.80
N PRO A 92 -27.20 -4.17 -0.17
CA PRO A 92 -26.68 -5.45 -0.70
C PRO A 92 -25.48 -5.24 -1.62
N THR A 93 -24.32 -4.93 -1.05
CA THR A 93 -23.06 -4.67 -1.76
C THR A 93 -22.30 -5.94 -2.12
N THR A 94 -22.54 -7.04 -1.40
CA THR A 94 -21.91 -8.35 -1.62
C THR A 94 -22.96 -9.47 -1.73
N PRO A 95 -23.92 -9.38 -2.68
CA PRO A 95 -25.09 -10.30 -2.73
C PRO A 95 -24.69 -11.76 -2.94
N TRP A 96 -23.66 -12.01 -3.74
CA TRP A 96 -23.15 -13.36 -3.95
C TRP A 96 -22.53 -13.94 -2.66
N LEU A 97 -21.72 -13.16 -1.94
CA LEU A 97 -21.09 -13.60 -0.69
C LEU A 97 -22.13 -13.94 0.40
N ASN A 98 -23.27 -13.26 0.40
CA ASN A 98 -24.32 -13.54 1.38
C ASN A 98 -24.91 -14.96 1.26
N THR A 99 -24.74 -15.59 0.10
CA THR A 99 -25.28 -16.94 -0.21
C THR A 99 -24.19 -17.95 -0.52
N ALA A 100 -22.95 -17.54 -0.71
CA ALA A 100 -21.84 -18.43 -1.03
C ALA A 100 -21.55 -19.38 0.13
N PRO A 101 -21.36 -20.67 -0.15
CA PRO A 101 -20.90 -21.62 0.87
C PRO A 101 -19.46 -21.30 1.25
N GLY A 102 -19.18 -21.19 2.55
CA GLY A 102 -17.81 -20.94 3.00
C GLY A 102 -17.71 -20.50 4.43
N LEU A 103 -16.49 -20.31 4.88
CA LEU A 103 -16.16 -19.75 6.19
C LEU A 103 -15.89 -18.24 6.03
N PHE A 104 -16.65 -17.43 6.72
CA PHE A 104 -16.45 -15.99 6.80
C PHE A 104 -15.75 -15.67 8.12
N ILE A 105 -14.54 -15.13 8.01
CA ILE A 105 -13.73 -14.77 9.18
C ILE A 105 -14.03 -13.31 9.52
N ASP A 106 -14.52 -13.09 10.74
CA ASP A 106 -14.69 -11.77 11.30
C ASP A 106 -13.41 -11.32 12.03
N GLY A 107 -13.13 -10.01 12.03
CA GLY A 107 -11.97 -9.45 12.73
C GLY A 107 -10.65 -9.56 11.98
N TYR A 108 -10.62 -10.01 10.72
CA TYR A 108 -9.42 -9.96 9.91
C TYR A 108 -9.03 -8.51 9.61
N THR A 109 -7.77 -8.18 9.88
CA THR A 109 -7.21 -6.82 9.67
C THR A 109 -6.15 -6.87 8.59
N SER A 110 -6.14 -5.89 7.69
CA SER A 110 -5.07 -5.74 6.71
C SER A 110 -3.72 -5.55 7.40
N THR A 111 -2.69 -6.15 6.83
CA THR A 111 -1.30 -6.07 7.35
C THR A 111 -0.67 -4.69 7.20
N ALA A 112 -1.24 -3.84 6.34
CA ALA A 112 -0.83 -2.45 6.15
C ALA A 112 -1.97 -1.59 5.59
N ALA A 113 -1.79 -0.27 5.65
CA ALA A 113 -2.79 0.71 5.21
C ALA A 113 -2.77 0.98 3.70
N SER A 114 -1.80 0.48 2.95
CA SER A 114 -1.69 0.68 1.51
C SER A 114 -1.41 -0.64 0.80
N THR A 115 -1.75 -0.71 -0.48
CA THR A 115 -1.78 -1.93 -1.29
C THR A 115 -0.45 -2.67 -1.30
N VAL A 116 0.65 -1.99 -1.62
CA VAL A 116 1.97 -2.66 -1.79
C VAL A 116 2.47 -3.29 -0.51
N PRO A 117 2.59 -2.57 0.61
CA PRO A 117 3.03 -3.19 1.86
C PRO A 117 2.07 -4.28 2.33
N SER A 118 0.76 -4.12 2.10
CA SER A 118 -0.24 -5.11 2.49
C SER A 118 -0.07 -6.42 1.70
N LEU A 119 0.02 -6.33 0.37
CA LEU A 119 0.22 -7.50 -0.49
C LEU A 119 1.57 -8.16 -0.24
N SER A 120 2.64 -7.38 -0.10
CA SER A 120 3.96 -7.93 0.17
C SER A 120 3.99 -8.73 1.48
N ARG A 121 3.44 -8.19 2.55
CA ARG A 121 3.36 -8.89 3.85
C ARG A 121 2.42 -10.09 3.85
N THR A 122 1.44 -10.10 2.96
CA THR A 122 0.47 -11.21 2.85
C THR A 122 0.99 -12.34 1.97
N LEU A 123 1.69 -12.01 0.88
CA LEU A 123 2.05 -12.98 -0.16
C LEU A 123 3.52 -13.42 -0.11
N ILE A 124 4.38 -12.71 0.64
CA ILE A 124 5.80 -13.04 0.77
C ILE A 124 6.08 -13.54 2.19
N TYR A 125 6.62 -14.73 2.30
CA TYR A 125 7.10 -15.28 3.56
C TYR A 125 8.41 -14.59 3.98
N ASP A 126 8.58 -14.34 5.26
CA ASP A 126 9.74 -13.63 5.83
C ASP A 126 9.92 -12.17 5.38
N TYR A 127 8.86 -11.53 4.90
CA TYR A 127 8.91 -10.17 4.41
C TYR A 127 9.58 -9.19 5.40
N GLU A 128 9.30 -9.30 6.69
CA GLU A 128 9.84 -8.38 7.71
C GLU A 128 11.35 -8.60 7.95
N GLN A 129 11.86 -9.83 7.81
CA GLN A 129 13.26 -10.18 7.99
C GLN A 129 14.05 -10.01 6.70
N ASN A 130 13.47 -10.41 5.59
CA ASN A 130 14.06 -10.31 4.26
C ASN A 130 13.02 -9.89 3.24
N PRO A 131 12.74 -8.57 3.10
CA PRO A 131 11.75 -8.05 2.17
C PRO A 131 12.08 -8.35 0.70
N ASP A 132 13.32 -8.72 0.44
CA ASP A 132 13.81 -9.07 -0.89
C ASP A 132 13.75 -10.59 -1.17
N SER A 133 13.09 -11.33 -0.31
CA SER A 133 12.93 -12.78 -0.46
C SER A 133 12.08 -13.14 -1.68
N GLY A 134 12.55 -14.05 -2.50
CA GLY A 134 11.75 -14.71 -3.55
C GLY A 134 10.69 -15.69 -3.02
N ASN A 135 10.60 -15.85 -1.69
CA ASN A 135 9.71 -16.78 -1.01
C ASN A 135 8.26 -16.30 -1.02
N ASN A 136 7.65 -16.16 -2.18
CA ASN A 136 6.25 -15.80 -2.32
C ASN A 136 5.37 -17.00 -2.62
N VAL A 137 4.07 -16.84 -2.41
CA VAL A 137 3.07 -17.91 -2.57
C VAL A 137 3.00 -18.43 -4.01
N VAL A 138 3.26 -17.58 -5.00
CA VAL A 138 3.24 -17.99 -6.42
C VAL A 138 4.44 -18.89 -6.75
N ALA A 139 5.63 -18.52 -6.28
CA ALA A 139 6.83 -19.35 -6.40
C ALA A 139 6.65 -20.68 -5.67
N LEU A 140 6.04 -20.68 -4.48
CA LEU A 140 5.69 -21.89 -3.75
C LEU A 140 4.79 -22.82 -4.56
N ALA A 141 3.69 -22.29 -5.12
CA ALA A 141 2.75 -23.04 -5.93
C ALA A 141 3.40 -23.62 -7.19
N ALA A 142 4.19 -22.81 -7.91
CA ALA A 142 4.92 -23.26 -9.09
C ALA A 142 5.90 -24.40 -8.74
N LYS A 143 6.62 -24.27 -7.65
CA LYS A 143 7.56 -25.29 -7.18
C LYS A 143 6.86 -26.58 -6.70
N ALA A 144 5.63 -26.45 -6.20
CA ALA A 144 4.77 -27.57 -5.86
C ALA A 144 4.12 -28.26 -7.08
N GLY A 145 4.42 -27.80 -8.30
CA GLY A 145 3.94 -28.40 -9.55
C GLY A 145 2.65 -27.80 -10.11
N TYR A 146 2.12 -26.73 -9.51
CA TYR A 146 0.96 -26.03 -10.06
C TYR A 146 1.34 -25.13 -11.24
N SER A 147 0.50 -25.09 -12.27
CA SER A 147 0.54 -24.00 -13.26
C SER A 147 -0.05 -22.75 -12.64
N THR A 148 0.74 -21.68 -12.58
CA THR A 148 0.35 -20.45 -11.89
C THR A 148 -0.05 -19.37 -12.88
N TRP A 149 -1.11 -18.63 -12.55
CA TRP A 149 -1.64 -17.52 -13.34
C TRP A 149 -1.84 -16.31 -12.44
N TRP A 150 -1.36 -15.17 -12.87
CA TRP A 150 -1.63 -13.89 -12.23
C TRP A 150 -2.51 -13.06 -13.15
N ILE A 151 -3.67 -12.63 -12.65
CA ILE A 151 -4.65 -11.82 -13.40
C ILE A 151 -4.88 -10.54 -12.61
N SER A 152 -4.60 -9.36 -13.20
CA SER A 152 -4.81 -8.04 -12.59
C SER A 152 -5.29 -7.04 -13.62
#